data_b7b0a68cffc24e61a990e9da6a2011c8
#
_entry.id   b7b0a68cffc24e61a990e9da6a2011c8
#
_cell.length_a   1.000
_cell.length_b   1.000
_cell.length_c   1.000
_cell.angle_alpha   90.00
_cell.angle_beta   90.00
_cell.angle_gamma   90.00
#
_symmetry.space_group_name_H-M   'P 1'
#
loop_
_entity.id
_entity.type
_entity.pdbx_description
1 polymer ?
#
loop_
_entity_poly.entity_id
_entity_poly.type
_entity_poly.pdbx_seq_one_letter_code
_entity_poly.pdbx_strand_id
1 'polypeptide(L)'
;STQHAWFREALNKESPYRQFYIWRDGEPETPPNNWRSKFGGSAWRWHAESEQYYLHLFAPEQADLNWENPAVRAELKKVCEFWADRGVDGLRLDVVNLISKDPRYPEDLDGDGRRFYTDGPRAHEFLHEMNRDVFTPRGLMTVGEMSSTSLEHCQRYAALTGSELSMTFNFHHLK
;
A
#
# COMPACT_ATOMS: atom_id res chain seq x y z
N SER A 1 -7.21 6.79 -6.09
CA SER A 1 -8.59 6.72 -6.56
C SER A 1 -8.63 6.27 -8.02
N THR A 2 -9.65 5.49 -8.39
CA THR A 2 -9.89 5.07 -9.79
C THR A 2 -10.23 6.26 -10.71
N GLN A 3 -10.48 7.44 -10.17
CA GLN A 3 -10.63 8.69 -10.92
C GLN A 3 -9.30 9.36 -11.26
N HIS A 4 -8.19 8.92 -10.66
CA HIS A 4 -6.87 9.48 -10.93
C HIS A 4 -6.40 9.14 -12.36
N ALA A 5 -5.65 10.05 -12.99
CA ALA A 5 -5.16 9.86 -14.36
C ALA A 5 -4.37 8.55 -14.51
N TRP A 6 -3.51 8.21 -13.56
CA TRP A 6 -2.75 6.96 -13.60
C TRP A 6 -3.64 5.71 -13.69
N PHE A 7 -4.77 5.66 -12.94
CA PHE A 7 -5.65 4.51 -13.00
C PHE A 7 -6.42 4.46 -14.33
N ARG A 8 -6.91 5.60 -14.79
CA ARG A 8 -7.61 5.67 -16.07
C ARG A 8 -6.74 5.22 -17.24
N GLU A 9 -5.47 5.61 -17.24
CA GLU A 9 -4.51 5.13 -18.23
C GLU A 9 -4.14 3.65 -18.02
N ALA A 10 -4.06 3.19 -16.76
CA ALA A 10 -3.80 1.79 -16.43
C ALA A 10 -4.91 0.82 -16.90
N LEU A 11 -6.09 1.30 -17.27
CA LEU A 11 -7.12 0.46 -17.90
C LEU A 11 -6.66 -0.08 -19.27
N ASN A 12 -5.81 0.65 -19.99
CA ASN A 12 -5.13 0.14 -21.16
C ASN A 12 -3.94 -0.76 -20.74
N LYS A 13 -3.93 -2.02 -21.17
CA LYS A 13 -2.89 -3.00 -20.85
C LYS A 13 -1.49 -2.56 -21.31
N GLU A 14 -1.39 -1.81 -22.38
CA GLU A 14 -0.13 -1.32 -22.98
C GLU A 14 0.38 -0.03 -22.32
N SER A 15 -0.39 0.57 -21.41
CA SER A 15 0.02 1.79 -20.72
C SER A 15 1.20 1.55 -19.79
N PRO A 16 2.17 2.47 -19.70
CA PRO A 16 3.23 2.42 -18.68
C PRO A 16 2.68 2.46 -17.24
N TYR A 17 1.47 2.99 -17.06
CA TYR A 17 0.79 3.01 -15.76
C TYR A 17 0.13 1.68 -15.39
N ARG A 18 0.06 0.69 -16.32
CA ARG A 18 -0.54 -0.61 -16.00
C ARG A 18 0.08 -1.23 -14.74
N GLN A 19 1.39 -1.24 -14.66
CA GLN A 19 2.15 -1.81 -13.55
C GLN A 19 2.18 -0.93 -12.28
N PHE A 20 1.49 0.22 -12.30
CA PHE A 20 1.30 1.04 -11.07
C PHE A 20 0.29 0.42 -10.12
N TYR A 21 -0.51 -0.50 -10.61
CA TYR A 21 -1.54 -1.22 -9.85
C TYR A 21 -1.30 -2.73 -9.96
N ILE A 22 -1.95 -3.47 -9.09
CA ILE A 22 -1.80 -4.93 -9.02
C ILE A 22 -2.97 -5.54 -9.79
N TRP A 23 -2.65 -6.22 -10.89
CA TRP A 23 -3.59 -6.89 -11.78
C TRP A 23 -3.36 -8.39 -11.79
N ARG A 24 -4.44 -9.17 -11.92
CA ARG A 24 -4.41 -10.63 -12.07
C ARG A 24 -5.44 -11.06 -13.11
N ASP A 25 -5.05 -12.00 -13.96
CA ASP A 25 -5.96 -12.66 -14.88
C ASP A 25 -7.01 -13.44 -14.10
N GLY A 26 -8.17 -13.63 -14.70
CA GLY A 26 -9.26 -14.38 -14.08
C GLY A 26 -10.47 -14.50 -14.99
N GLU A 27 -11.54 -15.01 -14.43
CA GLU A 27 -12.86 -15.08 -15.07
C GLU A 27 -13.87 -14.32 -14.21
N PRO A 28 -14.98 -13.84 -14.80
CA PRO A 28 -16.04 -13.20 -14.03
C PRO A 28 -16.47 -14.06 -12.83
N GLU A 29 -16.68 -13.40 -11.69
CA GLU A 29 -17.09 -14.03 -10.42
C GLU A 29 -16.09 -15.01 -9.78
N THR A 30 -14.89 -15.16 -10.37
CA THR A 30 -13.83 -16.01 -9.83
C THR A 30 -12.59 -15.16 -9.50
N PRO A 31 -12.55 -14.50 -8.33
CA PRO A 31 -11.41 -13.67 -7.94
C PRO A 31 -10.13 -14.53 -7.75
N PRO A 32 -8.94 -13.94 -7.90
CA PRO A 32 -7.65 -14.64 -7.84
C PRO A 32 -7.39 -15.39 -6.53
N ASN A 33 -8.00 -14.97 -5.44
CA ASN A 33 -7.95 -15.60 -4.13
C ASN A 33 -9.10 -15.09 -3.25
N ASN A 34 -9.19 -15.61 -2.02
CA ASN A 34 -10.24 -15.27 -1.07
C ASN A 34 -9.96 -14.02 -0.20
N TRP A 35 -8.99 -13.20 -0.57
CA TRP A 35 -8.68 -12.01 0.22
C TRP A 35 -9.87 -11.06 0.30
N ARG A 36 -10.08 -10.53 1.49
CA ARG A 36 -11.17 -9.60 1.78
C ARG A 36 -10.65 -8.19 1.98
N SER A 37 -11.42 -7.23 1.48
CA SER A 37 -11.22 -5.81 1.75
C SER A 37 -11.45 -5.49 3.23
N LYS A 38 -10.80 -4.45 3.73
CA LYS A 38 -11.05 -3.89 5.07
C LYS A 38 -12.48 -3.40 5.27
N PHE A 39 -13.15 -3.04 4.19
CA PHE A 39 -14.55 -2.61 4.19
C PHE A 39 -15.54 -3.76 3.91
N GLY A 40 -15.04 -4.97 3.81
CA GLY A 40 -15.83 -6.17 3.52
C GLY A 40 -15.90 -6.50 2.03
N GLY A 41 -16.36 -7.71 1.73
CA GLY A 41 -16.35 -8.23 0.36
C GLY A 41 -14.96 -8.65 -0.13
N SER A 42 -14.87 -9.00 -1.42
CA SER A 42 -13.61 -9.34 -2.06
C SER A 42 -12.64 -8.16 -2.09
N ALA A 43 -11.35 -8.41 -1.95
CA ALA A 43 -10.29 -7.44 -2.21
C ALA A 43 -9.98 -7.26 -3.70
N TRP A 44 -10.68 -7.96 -4.57
CA TRP A 44 -10.48 -7.96 -6.00
C TRP A 44 -11.71 -7.47 -6.75
N ARG A 45 -11.53 -6.54 -7.68
CA ARG A 45 -12.57 -6.03 -8.55
C ARG A 45 -12.33 -6.43 -9.99
N TRP A 46 -13.31 -7.10 -10.59
CA TRP A 46 -13.29 -7.47 -12.00
C TRP A 46 -13.38 -6.25 -12.92
N HIS A 47 -12.52 -6.22 -13.94
CA HIS A 47 -12.57 -5.26 -15.03
C HIS A 47 -12.77 -6.02 -16.34
N ALA A 48 -13.98 -5.97 -16.87
CA ALA A 48 -14.42 -6.80 -17.99
C ALA A 48 -13.63 -6.55 -19.28
N GLU A 49 -13.31 -5.29 -19.59
CA GLU A 49 -12.60 -4.93 -20.84
C GLU A 49 -11.17 -5.47 -20.89
N SER A 50 -10.52 -5.62 -19.75
CA SER A 50 -9.18 -6.20 -19.68
C SER A 50 -9.17 -7.67 -19.27
N GLU A 51 -10.32 -8.26 -18.95
CA GLU A 51 -10.45 -9.63 -18.44
C GLU A 51 -9.48 -9.91 -17.27
N GLN A 52 -9.38 -8.93 -16.37
CA GLN A 52 -8.50 -9.00 -15.21
C GLN A 52 -9.17 -8.41 -13.98
N TYR A 53 -8.68 -8.84 -12.82
CA TYR A 53 -8.98 -8.24 -11.54
C TYR A 53 -7.91 -7.23 -11.14
N TYR A 54 -8.30 -6.13 -10.49
CA TYR A 54 -7.36 -5.28 -9.77
C TYR A 54 -7.58 -5.39 -8.27
N LEU A 55 -6.49 -5.26 -7.51
CA LEU A 55 -6.52 -5.30 -6.04
C LEU A 55 -7.02 -3.98 -5.48
N HIS A 56 -7.86 -4.05 -4.44
CA HIS A 56 -8.24 -2.94 -3.57
C HIS A 56 -8.40 -3.43 -2.13
N LEU A 57 -7.66 -2.87 -1.20
CA LEU A 57 -7.74 -3.28 0.22
C LEU A 57 -8.81 -2.51 1.00
N PHE A 58 -9.40 -1.48 0.40
CA PHE A 58 -10.48 -0.64 0.93
C PHE A 58 -11.65 -0.60 -0.05
N ALA A 59 -12.21 0.58 -0.36
CA ALA A 59 -13.26 0.65 -1.37
C ALA A 59 -12.75 0.28 -2.78
N PRO A 60 -13.60 -0.26 -3.65
CA PRO A 60 -13.22 -0.56 -5.05
C PRO A 60 -12.64 0.64 -5.80
N GLU A 61 -13.05 1.85 -5.44
CA GLU A 61 -12.55 3.10 -6.01
C GLU A 61 -11.13 3.46 -5.54
N GLN A 62 -10.59 2.72 -4.56
CA GLN A 62 -9.26 2.89 -3.99
C GLN A 62 -8.33 1.75 -4.45
N ALA A 63 -8.11 1.65 -5.77
CA ALA A 63 -7.19 0.67 -6.33
C ALA A 63 -5.81 0.77 -5.66
N ASP A 64 -5.26 -0.37 -5.27
CA ASP A 64 -4.03 -0.46 -4.49
C ASP A 64 -2.81 -0.23 -5.37
N LEU A 65 -1.88 0.61 -4.91
CA LEU A 65 -0.64 0.91 -5.63
C LEU A 65 0.36 -0.23 -5.48
N ASN A 66 1.01 -0.57 -6.57
CA ASN A 66 2.04 -1.60 -6.61
C ASN A 66 3.40 -1.05 -6.14
N TRP A 67 3.66 -1.09 -4.84
CA TRP A 67 4.93 -0.64 -4.25
C TRP A 67 6.16 -1.47 -4.69
N GLU A 68 5.96 -2.67 -5.24
CA GLU A 68 7.05 -3.44 -5.85
C GLU A 68 7.64 -2.72 -7.08
N ASN A 69 6.81 -1.90 -7.75
CA ASN A 69 7.26 -1.12 -8.90
C ASN A 69 8.07 0.12 -8.45
N PRO A 70 9.35 0.22 -8.81
CA PRO A 70 10.17 1.37 -8.42
C PRO A 70 9.66 2.70 -9.00
N ALA A 71 8.96 2.69 -10.13
CA ALA A 71 8.37 3.91 -10.69
C ALA A 71 7.25 4.45 -9.80
N VAL A 72 6.45 3.59 -9.16
CA VAL A 72 5.45 3.99 -8.16
C VAL A 72 6.14 4.66 -6.97
N ARG A 73 7.19 4.06 -6.42
CA ARG A 73 7.94 4.64 -5.30
C ARG A 73 8.56 5.98 -5.66
N ALA A 74 9.09 6.12 -6.89
CA ALA A 74 9.63 7.39 -7.37
C ALA A 74 8.55 8.49 -7.43
N GLU A 75 7.35 8.18 -7.91
CA GLU A 75 6.25 9.14 -7.93
C GLU A 75 5.76 9.50 -6.52
N LEU A 76 5.71 8.54 -5.60
CA LEU A 76 5.33 8.81 -4.21
C LEU A 76 6.36 9.70 -3.49
N LYS A 77 7.66 9.54 -3.78
CA LYS A 77 8.70 10.46 -3.30
C LYS A 77 8.43 11.89 -3.77
N LYS A 78 8.12 12.08 -5.05
CA LYS A 78 7.75 13.41 -5.60
C LYS A 78 6.53 14.02 -4.91
N VAL A 79 5.53 13.20 -4.53
CA VAL A 79 4.36 13.68 -3.76
C VAL A 79 4.80 14.22 -2.39
N CYS A 80 5.67 13.50 -1.68
CA CYS A 80 6.19 13.95 -0.39
C CYS A 80 7.03 15.24 -0.55
N GLU A 81 7.91 15.29 -1.54
CA GLU A 81 8.72 16.47 -1.86
C GLU A 81 7.85 17.68 -2.22
N PHE A 82 6.80 17.48 -3.01
CA PHE A 82 5.86 18.55 -3.38
C PHE A 82 5.23 19.23 -2.14
N TRP A 83 4.88 18.46 -1.12
CA TRP A 83 4.33 19.03 0.11
C TRP A 83 5.42 19.65 1.00
N ALA A 84 6.59 19.04 1.09
CA ALA A 84 7.73 19.59 1.82
C ALA A 84 8.15 20.96 1.25
N ASP A 85 8.19 21.11 -0.08
CA ASP A 85 8.48 22.37 -0.76
C ASP A 85 7.45 23.48 -0.48
N ARG A 86 6.27 23.11 0.01
CA ARG A 86 5.20 24.03 0.42
C ARG A 86 5.18 24.31 1.92
N GLY A 87 6.20 23.85 2.65
CA GLY A 87 6.37 24.13 4.07
C GLY A 87 5.64 23.17 5.00
N VAL A 88 5.34 21.95 4.54
CA VAL A 88 4.84 20.88 5.42
C VAL A 88 6.03 20.28 6.18
N ASP A 89 5.94 20.26 7.52
CA ASP A 89 7.01 19.77 8.40
C ASP A 89 6.87 18.28 8.77
N GLY A 90 5.73 17.67 8.44
CA GLY A 90 5.49 16.26 8.74
C GLY A 90 4.37 15.65 7.94
N LEU A 91 4.36 14.32 7.89
CA LEU A 91 3.39 13.52 7.14
C LEU A 91 2.76 12.45 8.03
N ARG A 92 1.44 12.33 7.96
CA ARG A 92 0.74 11.17 8.47
C ARG A 92 0.53 10.19 7.31
N LEU A 93 1.05 8.97 7.49
CA LEU A 93 0.97 7.92 6.50
C LEU A 93 -0.16 6.95 6.86
N ASP A 94 -1.17 6.93 6.01
CA ASP A 94 -2.40 6.16 6.18
C ASP A 94 -2.15 4.66 6.00
N VAL A 95 -2.50 3.86 7.01
CA VAL A 95 -2.37 2.39 7.03
C VAL A 95 -1.10 1.86 6.33
N VAL A 96 0.01 2.50 6.62
CA VAL A 96 1.28 2.35 5.88
C VAL A 96 1.90 0.96 5.98
N ASN A 97 1.50 0.14 6.95
CA ASN A 97 1.94 -1.24 7.07
C ASN A 97 1.26 -2.21 6.08
N LEU A 98 0.41 -1.70 5.17
CA LEU A 98 -0.24 -2.48 4.12
C LEU A 98 0.41 -2.32 2.73
N ILE A 99 1.53 -1.61 2.63
CA ILE A 99 2.17 -1.30 1.34
C ILE A 99 2.87 -2.49 0.67
N SER A 100 3.24 -3.52 1.44
CA SER A 100 3.86 -4.75 0.93
C SER A 100 2.94 -5.95 1.13
N LYS A 101 2.89 -6.83 0.15
CA LYS A 101 2.08 -8.05 0.14
C LYS A 101 2.95 -9.27 -0.13
N ASP A 102 2.46 -10.47 0.22
CA ASP A 102 3.07 -11.71 -0.26
C ASP A 102 3.00 -11.73 -1.79
N PRO A 103 4.15 -11.81 -2.50
CA PRO A 103 4.19 -11.70 -3.97
C PRO A 103 3.50 -12.85 -4.70
N ARG A 104 3.20 -13.93 -4.00
CA ARG A 104 2.50 -15.10 -4.55
C ARG A 104 0.98 -14.92 -4.54
N TYR A 105 0.46 -14.00 -3.73
CA TYR A 105 -0.98 -13.77 -3.53
C TYR A 105 -1.75 -15.07 -3.22
N PRO A 106 -1.33 -15.85 -2.20
CA PRO A 106 -1.89 -17.17 -1.96
C PRO A 106 -3.34 -17.08 -1.44
N GLU A 107 -4.08 -18.19 -1.59
CA GLU A 107 -5.30 -18.42 -0.82
C GLU A 107 -5.01 -18.42 0.68
N ASP A 108 -5.91 -17.87 1.47
CA ASP A 108 -5.87 -17.96 2.93
C ASP A 108 -6.83 -19.02 3.42
N LEU A 109 -6.35 -20.25 3.57
CA LEU A 109 -7.17 -21.39 3.96
C LEU A 109 -7.76 -21.27 5.37
N ASP A 110 -7.15 -20.45 6.23
CA ASP A 110 -7.51 -20.30 7.64
C ASP A 110 -8.08 -18.91 7.97
N GLY A 111 -8.22 -18.04 6.97
CA GLY A 111 -8.60 -16.66 7.22
C GLY A 111 -9.14 -15.90 6.00
N ASP A 112 -8.89 -14.61 5.98
CA ASP A 112 -9.43 -13.66 4.99
C ASP A 112 -8.33 -12.92 4.19
N GLY A 113 -7.12 -13.42 4.19
CA GLY A 113 -5.98 -12.87 3.46
C GLY A 113 -5.21 -11.80 4.20
N ARG A 114 -5.68 -11.28 5.33
CA ARG A 114 -5.03 -10.15 6.05
C ARG A 114 -3.58 -10.41 6.38
N ARG A 115 -3.22 -11.63 6.78
CA ARG A 115 -1.85 -12.01 7.11
C ARG A 115 -0.88 -11.90 5.93
N PHE A 116 -1.38 -11.88 4.69
CA PHE A 116 -0.57 -11.81 3.47
C PHE A 116 -0.41 -10.39 2.92
N TYR A 117 -1.23 -9.44 3.40
CA TYR A 117 -1.13 -8.04 2.99
C TYR A 117 -0.89 -7.06 4.14
N THR A 118 -0.67 -7.56 5.38
CA THR A 118 -0.31 -6.76 6.55
C THR A 118 1.13 -7.06 6.93
N ASP A 119 1.92 -6.03 7.19
CA ASP A 119 3.35 -6.16 7.55
C ASP A 119 4.12 -7.05 6.57
N GLY A 120 3.85 -6.90 5.29
CA GLY A 120 4.42 -7.74 4.23
C GLY A 120 5.94 -7.68 4.17
N PRO A 121 6.57 -8.63 3.44
CA PRO A 121 8.00 -8.93 3.57
C PRO A 121 8.93 -7.77 3.22
N ARG A 122 8.48 -6.81 2.41
CA ARG A 122 9.29 -5.67 1.98
C ARG A 122 8.81 -4.31 2.53
N ALA A 123 7.86 -4.30 3.48
CA ALA A 123 7.33 -3.05 4.04
C ALA A 123 8.45 -2.19 4.66
N HIS A 124 9.31 -2.79 5.46
CA HIS A 124 10.46 -2.10 6.07
C HIS A 124 11.46 -1.58 5.03
N GLU A 125 11.75 -2.36 3.98
CA GLU A 125 12.63 -1.94 2.87
C GLU A 125 12.09 -0.68 2.18
N PHE A 126 10.80 -0.64 1.87
CA PHE A 126 10.17 0.51 1.22
C PHE A 126 10.16 1.75 2.11
N LEU A 127 9.86 1.59 3.40
CA LEU A 127 9.88 2.72 4.33
C LEU A 127 11.30 3.23 4.58
N HIS A 128 12.28 2.33 4.65
CA HIS A 128 13.69 2.70 4.73
C HIS A 128 14.13 3.51 3.50
N GLU A 129 13.71 3.08 2.29
CA GLU A 129 13.97 3.81 1.05
C GLU A 129 13.34 5.22 1.10
N MET A 130 12.07 5.35 1.52
CA MET A 130 11.39 6.64 1.64
C MET A 130 12.07 7.56 2.67
N ASN A 131 12.46 7.00 3.82
CA ASN A 131 13.15 7.75 4.86
C ASN A 131 14.50 8.28 4.37
N ARG A 132 15.34 7.41 3.82
CA ARG A 132 16.67 7.77 3.30
C ARG A 132 16.60 8.84 2.22
N ASP A 133 15.65 8.70 1.29
CA ASP A 133 15.63 9.51 0.08
C ASP A 133 14.82 10.81 0.24
N VAL A 134 13.84 10.84 1.16
CA VAL A 134 12.93 11.99 1.31
C VAL A 134 12.79 12.46 2.75
N PHE A 135 12.37 11.60 3.69
CA PHE A 135 11.96 12.07 5.01
C PHE A 135 13.13 12.70 5.77
N THR A 136 14.24 11.99 5.88
CA THR A 136 15.45 12.51 6.55
C THR A 136 16.05 13.71 5.83
N PRO A 137 16.31 13.71 4.50
CA PRO A 137 16.86 14.87 3.81
C PRO A 137 16.01 16.13 3.90
N ARG A 138 14.69 15.97 4.01
CA ARG A 138 13.74 17.09 4.10
C ARG A 138 13.37 17.46 5.55
N GLY A 139 13.91 16.76 6.55
CA GLY A 139 13.61 17.00 7.95
C GLY A 139 12.14 16.73 8.31
N LEU A 140 11.47 15.84 7.59
CA LEU A 140 10.04 15.56 7.79
C LEU A 140 9.83 14.63 8.99
N MET A 141 8.97 15.02 9.92
CA MET A 141 8.43 14.13 10.93
C MET A 141 7.38 13.21 10.30
N THR A 142 7.42 11.93 10.62
CA THR A 142 6.47 10.96 10.06
C THR A 142 5.71 10.21 11.16
N VAL A 143 4.39 10.08 10.96
CA VAL A 143 3.50 9.32 11.84
C VAL A 143 2.80 8.25 11.01
N GLY A 144 3.09 6.97 11.29
CA GLY A 144 2.46 5.85 10.59
C GLY A 144 1.21 5.36 11.33
N GLU A 145 0.08 5.31 10.64
CA GLU A 145 -1.07 4.56 11.11
C GLU A 145 -0.85 3.07 10.84
N MET A 146 -0.99 2.26 11.90
CA MET A 146 -0.81 0.82 11.83
C MET A 146 -2.15 0.10 11.95
N SER A 147 -2.45 -0.74 10.98
CA SER A 147 -3.67 -1.54 10.93
C SER A 147 -3.40 -3.01 11.19
N SER A 148 -4.15 -3.62 12.13
CA SER A 148 -4.14 -5.07 12.37
C SER A 148 -2.75 -5.67 12.60
N THR A 149 -1.87 -4.97 13.31
CA THR A 149 -0.47 -5.36 13.58
C THR A 149 -0.20 -5.51 15.07
N SER A 150 0.95 -6.06 15.45
CA SER A 150 1.38 -6.19 16.84
C SER A 150 2.13 -4.96 17.35
N LEU A 151 2.26 -4.82 18.66
CA LEU A 151 3.12 -3.79 19.27
C LEU A 151 4.59 -3.96 18.87
N GLU A 152 5.05 -5.18 18.72
CA GLU A 152 6.41 -5.49 18.28
C GLU A 152 6.66 -4.94 16.86
N HIS A 153 5.75 -5.14 15.92
CA HIS A 153 5.84 -4.54 14.60
C HIS A 153 5.81 -3.00 14.67
N CYS A 154 4.93 -2.40 15.46
CA CYS A 154 4.90 -0.95 15.66
C CYS A 154 6.26 -0.40 16.14
N GLN A 155 6.90 -1.09 17.08
CA GLN A 155 8.22 -0.71 17.59
C GLN A 155 9.31 -0.83 16.52
N ARG A 156 9.22 -1.80 15.62
CA ARG A 156 10.18 -1.93 14.50
C ARG A 156 10.05 -0.80 13.51
N TYR A 157 8.81 -0.41 13.12
CA TYR A 157 8.57 0.72 12.19
C TYR A 157 9.03 2.06 12.76
N ALA A 158 9.00 2.26 14.06
CA ALA A 158 9.43 3.50 14.74
C ALA A 158 10.60 3.23 15.71
N ALA A 159 11.59 2.47 15.24
CA ALA A 159 12.77 2.17 16.03
C ALA A 159 13.60 3.42 16.31
N LEU A 160 14.30 3.46 17.46
CA LEU A 160 15.14 4.58 17.86
C LEU A 160 16.27 4.92 16.87
N THR A 161 16.57 4.00 15.95
CA THR A 161 17.51 4.25 14.83
C THR A 161 17.02 5.35 13.88
N GLY A 162 15.72 5.67 13.89
CA GLY A 162 15.13 6.69 13.02
C GLY A 162 15.21 6.39 11.52
N SER A 163 15.36 5.10 11.17
CA SER A 163 15.61 4.68 9.78
C SER A 163 14.35 4.48 8.93
N GLU A 164 13.16 4.58 9.53
CA GLU A 164 11.86 4.44 8.84
C GLU A 164 10.91 5.57 9.24
N LEU A 165 10.09 5.37 10.28
CA LEU A 165 9.12 6.37 10.75
C LEU A 165 9.58 7.02 12.06
N SER A 166 9.16 8.26 12.30
CA SER A 166 9.43 8.96 13.57
C SER A 166 8.59 8.37 14.70
N MET A 167 7.35 7.99 14.41
CA MET A 167 6.42 7.37 15.35
C MET A 167 5.33 6.58 14.63
N THR A 168 4.64 5.74 15.40
CA THR A 168 3.46 5.00 14.95
C THR A 168 2.31 5.16 15.93
N PHE A 169 1.08 5.00 15.45
CA PHE A 169 -0.08 4.78 16.31
C PHE A 169 -0.92 3.60 15.79
N ASN A 170 -1.68 3.00 16.69
CA ASN A 170 -2.56 1.88 16.41
C ASN A 170 -3.83 1.97 17.26
N PHE A 171 -4.77 1.07 17.02
CA PHE A 171 -6.05 1.02 17.69
C PHE A 171 -6.20 -0.15 18.69
N HIS A 172 -5.09 -0.71 19.18
CA HIS A 172 -5.13 -1.84 20.12
C HIS A 172 -5.95 -1.57 21.38
N HIS A 173 -5.95 -0.33 21.84
CA HIS A 173 -6.71 0.10 23.04
C HIS A 173 -8.22 0.18 22.81
N LEU A 174 -8.70 0.02 21.58
CA LEU A 174 -10.13 0.04 21.24
C LEU A 174 -10.74 -1.36 21.09
N LYS A 175 -9.99 -2.41 21.37
CA LYS A 175 -10.43 -3.81 21.28
C LYS A 175 -10.77 -4.39 22.64
#